data_d5ac1c57abb6553b23fb9ac3e87d0898
#
_entry.id   d5ac1c57abb6553b23fb9ac3e87d0898
#
_cell.length_a   1.000
_cell.length_b   1.000
_cell.length_c   1.000
_cell.angle_alpha   90.00
_cell.angle_beta   90.00
_cell.angle_gamma   90.00
#
_symmetry.space_group_name_H-M   'P 1'
#
loop_
_entity.id
_entity.type
_entity.pdbx_description
1 polymer ?
#
loop_
_entity_poly.entity_id
_entity_poly.type
_entity_poly.pdbx_seq_one_letter_code
_entity_poly.pdbx_strand_id
1 'polypeptide(L)'
;MATTHLSSRHSSKFFFLYWEDKERVMTSEEMLKRTESIIEEMDKRGISDKPLRKVVGQVQKESVAKMQEYEEKIETVGERGSYSKTDKDATFMRMKEDAMNNGQTKPGYNVQIATENQFITNYDIFWQPADQATLIPFLDSFEMRYGRQSVAICADSGYGSEMNYEYLVGNGILPYVKYNMFHKEMTRSVKNNPYLASNMHYNKDEDYYICPMGQRLEYVGETHETSDLGDVSTKSIYQAKNCKGCPLRGECYKGKSHQRRIEVNHRNNELRV
;
A
#
# COMPACT_ATOMS: atom_id res chain seq x y z
N MET A 1 7.17 1.09 6.12
CA MET A 1 7.38 2.07 7.22
C MET A 1 6.01 2.50 7.74
N ALA A 2 5.55 1.87 8.79
CA ALA A 2 4.28 2.24 9.42
C ALA A 2 4.57 3.34 10.46
N THR A 3 4.20 4.58 10.15
CA THR A 3 4.21 5.69 11.09
C THR A 3 2.93 5.64 11.94
N THR A 4 2.99 4.94 13.05
CA THR A 4 1.99 5.08 14.09
C THR A 4 2.24 6.37 14.86
N HIS A 5 1.34 7.35 14.76
CA HIS A 5 1.27 8.49 15.67
C HIS A 5 0.90 8.01 17.08
N LEU A 6 1.88 7.73 17.88
CA LEU A 6 1.73 7.52 19.32
C LEU A 6 1.85 8.88 20.01
N SER A 7 0.78 9.28 20.69
CA SER A 7 0.69 10.46 21.52
C SER A 7 1.86 10.56 22.53
N SER A 8 2.50 11.72 22.57
CA SER A 8 3.81 12.05 23.14
C SER A 8 3.97 12.01 24.67
N ARG A 9 3.16 11.30 25.45
CA ARG A 9 3.28 11.31 26.92
C ARG A 9 3.82 10.04 27.57
N HIS A 10 4.06 8.96 26.83
CA HIS A 10 4.59 7.69 27.38
C HIS A 10 5.91 7.24 26.75
N SER A 11 6.46 8.02 25.83
CA SER A 11 7.61 7.64 24.99
C SER A 11 8.97 7.57 25.70
N SER A 12 9.14 8.24 26.84
CA SER A 12 10.49 8.39 27.42
C SER A 12 10.98 7.20 28.25
N LYS A 13 10.10 6.28 28.68
CA LYS A 13 10.50 5.09 29.45
C LYS A 13 10.80 3.84 28.61
N PHE A 14 10.30 3.78 27.39
CA PHE A 14 10.54 2.65 26.47
C PHE A 14 11.86 2.74 25.71
N PHE A 15 12.48 3.93 25.64
CA PHE A 15 13.65 4.18 24.81
C PHE A 15 14.96 3.56 25.36
N PHE A 16 15.03 3.22 26.62
CA PHE A 16 16.27 2.76 27.27
C PHE A 16 16.57 1.25 27.11
N LEU A 17 15.59 0.44 26.69
CA LEU A 17 15.77 -1.01 26.47
C LEU A 17 16.12 -1.39 25.03
N TYR A 18 16.22 -0.42 24.13
CA TYR A 18 16.32 -0.61 22.67
C TYR A 18 17.74 -0.53 22.11
N TRP A 19 18.79 -0.43 22.97
CA TRP A 19 20.10 0.03 22.49
C TRP A 19 21.08 -1.07 22.02
N GLU A 20 20.90 -2.33 22.32
CA GLU A 20 21.92 -3.34 22.01
C GLU A 20 21.67 -4.20 20.76
N ASP A 21 20.43 -4.26 20.24
CA ASP A 21 20.16 -5.03 19.02
C ASP A 21 19.11 -4.27 18.14
N LYS A 22 19.57 -3.56 17.13
CA LYS A 22 18.71 -2.73 16.27
C LYS A 22 17.70 -3.51 15.41
N GLU A 23 17.74 -4.82 15.38
CA GLU A 23 16.91 -5.66 14.50
C GLU A 23 15.98 -6.63 15.25
N ARG A 24 16.11 -6.79 16.56
CA ARG A 24 15.29 -7.75 17.32
C ARG A 24 14.36 -7.06 18.31
N VAL A 25 13.06 -7.21 18.06
CA VAL A 25 12.02 -6.79 19.03
C VAL A 25 11.97 -7.83 20.16
N MET A 26 12.19 -7.38 21.40
CA MET A 26 12.10 -8.24 22.59
C MET A 26 10.63 -8.62 22.82
N THR A 27 10.35 -9.90 23.04
CA THR A 27 9.00 -10.37 23.40
C THR A 27 8.69 -10.15 24.88
N SER A 28 7.39 -10.19 25.23
CA SER A 28 6.93 -10.09 26.62
C SER A 28 7.52 -11.18 27.50
N GLU A 29 7.66 -12.39 26.98
CA GLU A 29 8.25 -13.54 27.67
C GLU A 29 9.76 -13.32 27.92
N GLU A 30 10.51 -12.82 26.95
CA GLU A 30 11.92 -12.47 27.10
C GLU A 30 12.13 -11.36 28.15
N MET A 31 11.25 -10.35 28.13
CA MET A 31 11.30 -9.29 29.13
C MET A 31 11.00 -9.79 30.54
N LEU A 32 10.04 -10.71 30.68
CA LEU A 32 9.73 -11.34 31.96
C LEU A 32 10.93 -12.13 32.49
N LYS A 33 11.50 -13.01 31.71
CA LYS A 33 12.70 -13.80 32.05
C LYS A 33 13.89 -12.91 32.47
N ARG A 34 14.11 -11.81 31.74
CA ARG A 34 15.21 -10.87 32.03
C ARG A 34 14.98 -10.14 33.36
N THR A 35 13.76 -9.71 33.66
CA THR A 35 13.44 -9.06 34.93
C THR A 35 13.50 -10.02 36.10
N GLU A 36 13.11 -11.28 35.94
CA GLU A 36 13.28 -12.34 36.94
C GLU A 36 14.77 -12.60 37.25
N SER A 37 15.58 -12.75 36.22
CA SER A 37 17.04 -12.93 36.34
C SER A 37 17.70 -11.77 37.10
N ILE A 38 17.28 -10.52 36.85
CA ILE A 38 17.79 -9.35 37.59
C ILE A 38 17.43 -9.45 39.09
N ILE A 39 16.21 -9.84 39.43
CA ILE A 39 15.79 -10.00 40.83
C ILE A 39 16.60 -11.09 41.51
N GLU A 40 16.75 -12.25 40.85
CA GLU A 40 17.56 -13.35 41.41
C GLU A 40 19.02 -12.94 41.64
N GLU A 41 19.61 -12.18 40.73
CA GLU A 41 20.99 -11.71 40.88
C GLU A 41 21.12 -10.68 41.99
N MET A 42 20.13 -9.80 42.17
CA MET A 42 20.08 -8.89 43.28
C MET A 42 20.00 -9.65 44.63
N ASP A 43 19.21 -10.71 44.70
CA ASP A 43 19.07 -11.52 45.90
C ASP A 43 20.37 -12.29 46.20
N LYS A 44 21.00 -12.89 45.20
CA LYS A 44 22.29 -13.59 45.33
C LYS A 44 23.42 -12.68 45.83
N ARG A 45 23.41 -11.40 45.41
CA ARG A 45 24.44 -10.40 45.78
C ARG A 45 24.09 -9.63 47.05
N GLY A 46 22.95 -9.89 47.67
CA GLY A 46 22.48 -9.18 48.85
C GLY A 46 22.18 -7.68 48.64
N ILE A 47 21.90 -7.30 47.38
CA ILE A 47 21.63 -5.92 47.00
C ILE A 47 20.23 -5.52 47.48
N SER A 48 20.14 -4.66 48.49
CA SER A 48 18.88 -4.14 49.04
C SER A 48 18.52 -2.76 48.47
N ASP A 49 18.64 -2.56 47.16
CA ASP A 49 18.26 -1.30 46.50
C ASP A 49 16.74 -1.27 46.30
N LYS A 50 16.03 -0.63 47.25
CA LYS A 50 14.57 -0.48 47.20
C LYS A 50 14.04 0.27 45.95
N PRO A 51 14.66 1.37 45.50
CA PRO A 51 14.27 2.01 44.22
C PRO A 51 14.36 1.10 43.03
N LEU A 52 15.46 0.36 42.85
CA LEU A 52 15.67 -0.56 41.73
C LEU A 52 14.64 -1.70 41.75
N ARG A 53 14.42 -2.33 42.91
CA ARG A 53 13.39 -3.40 43.05
C ARG A 53 11.99 -2.88 42.69
N LYS A 54 11.67 -1.65 43.10
CA LYS A 54 10.39 -1.03 42.72
C LYS A 54 10.25 -0.83 41.23
N VAL A 55 11.31 -0.38 40.54
CA VAL A 55 11.29 -0.20 39.07
C VAL A 55 11.14 -1.54 38.35
N VAL A 56 11.90 -2.57 38.73
CA VAL A 56 11.80 -3.90 38.14
C VAL A 56 10.41 -4.50 38.36
N GLY A 57 9.85 -4.39 39.58
CA GLY A 57 8.49 -4.85 39.84
C GLY A 57 7.41 -4.08 39.08
N GLN A 58 7.63 -2.79 38.83
CA GLN A 58 6.74 -2.00 37.98
C GLN A 58 6.82 -2.44 36.48
N VAL A 59 8.02 -2.70 36.00
CA VAL A 59 8.22 -3.24 34.62
C VAL A 59 7.50 -4.56 34.44
N GLN A 60 7.63 -5.50 35.40
CA GLN A 60 6.94 -6.78 35.33
C GLN A 60 5.40 -6.62 35.31
N LYS A 61 4.85 -5.79 36.21
CA LYS A 61 3.40 -5.66 36.34
C LYS A 61 2.75 -4.84 35.23
N GLU A 62 3.38 -3.75 34.81
CA GLU A 62 2.76 -2.81 33.88
C GLU A 62 3.26 -3.00 32.44
N SER A 63 4.58 -3.15 32.26
CA SER A 63 5.16 -3.18 30.90
C SER A 63 4.98 -4.54 30.24
N VAL A 64 5.22 -5.63 30.98
CA VAL A 64 5.02 -6.99 30.44
C VAL A 64 3.55 -7.22 30.10
N ALA A 65 2.62 -6.85 30.97
CA ALA A 65 1.18 -6.99 30.68
C ALA A 65 0.75 -6.20 29.45
N LYS A 66 1.28 -4.97 29.26
CA LYS A 66 0.98 -4.19 28.06
C LYS A 66 1.60 -4.78 26.80
N MET A 67 2.80 -5.36 26.90
CA MET A 67 3.43 -6.04 25.76
C MET A 67 2.61 -7.26 25.33
N GLN A 68 2.16 -8.07 26.27
CA GLN A 68 1.27 -9.19 25.99
C GLN A 68 -0.01 -8.74 25.27
N GLU A 69 -0.64 -7.66 25.77
CA GLU A 69 -1.81 -7.07 25.11
C GLU A 69 -1.51 -6.61 23.68
N TYR A 70 -0.32 -6.07 23.42
CA TYR A 70 0.08 -5.65 22.08
C TYR A 70 0.41 -6.85 21.18
N GLU A 71 1.06 -7.88 21.70
CA GLU A 71 1.35 -9.13 20.99
C GLU A 71 0.04 -9.81 20.54
N GLU A 72 -0.95 -9.92 21.44
CA GLU A 72 -2.29 -10.45 21.10
C GLU A 72 -2.99 -9.61 20.03
N LYS A 73 -2.85 -8.28 20.10
CA LYS A 73 -3.43 -7.39 19.08
C LYS A 73 -2.73 -7.54 17.74
N ILE A 74 -1.40 -7.68 17.71
CA ILE A 74 -0.62 -7.89 16.50
C ILE A 74 -1.00 -9.23 15.87
N GLU A 75 -1.13 -10.30 16.67
CA GLU A 75 -1.59 -11.59 16.21
C GLU A 75 -3.01 -11.52 15.62
N THR A 76 -3.92 -10.82 16.29
CA THR A 76 -5.29 -10.60 15.81
C THR A 76 -5.34 -9.82 14.51
N VAL A 77 -4.48 -8.80 14.36
CA VAL A 77 -4.39 -8.01 13.11
C VAL A 77 -3.85 -8.86 11.97
N GLY A 78 -2.83 -9.68 12.20
CA GLY A 78 -2.14 -10.43 11.15
C GLY A 78 -1.62 -9.51 10.06
N GLU A 79 -1.90 -9.83 8.81
CA GLU A 79 -1.52 -9.02 7.63
C GLU A 79 -2.44 -7.81 7.37
N ARG A 80 -3.50 -7.65 8.14
CA ARG A 80 -4.48 -6.57 7.99
C ARG A 80 -3.97 -5.26 8.58
N GLY A 81 -4.38 -4.13 8.01
CA GLY A 81 -4.08 -2.81 8.56
C GLY A 81 -4.87 -2.45 9.84
N SER A 82 -5.96 -3.17 10.12
CA SER A 82 -6.83 -2.90 11.28
C SER A 82 -7.82 -4.04 11.53
N TYR A 83 -8.41 -4.08 12.71
CA TYR A 83 -9.54 -4.96 13.05
C TYR A 83 -10.52 -4.25 13.98
N SER A 84 -11.76 -4.73 14.05
CA SER A 84 -12.76 -4.22 14.98
C SER A 84 -12.71 -4.96 16.32
N LYS A 85 -12.89 -4.24 17.42
CA LYS A 85 -12.94 -4.83 18.77
C LYS A 85 -14.16 -5.75 18.97
N THR A 86 -15.25 -5.45 18.28
CA THR A 86 -16.53 -6.22 18.39
C THR A 86 -16.60 -7.39 17.44
N ASP A 87 -15.90 -7.29 16.31
CA ASP A 87 -15.80 -8.31 15.28
C ASP A 87 -14.35 -8.37 14.79
N LYS A 88 -13.59 -9.30 15.35
CA LYS A 88 -12.14 -9.41 15.10
C LYS A 88 -11.78 -9.73 13.65
N ASP A 89 -12.70 -10.27 12.88
CA ASP A 89 -12.51 -10.64 11.49
C ASP A 89 -12.79 -9.47 10.53
N ALA A 90 -13.58 -8.47 10.97
CA ALA A 90 -13.89 -7.30 10.18
C ALA A 90 -12.72 -6.31 10.15
N THR A 91 -12.46 -5.76 8.96
CA THR A 91 -11.45 -4.72 8.73
C THR A 91 -12.12 -3.36 8.59
N PHE A 92 -11.49 -2.29 9.09
CA PHE A 92 -11.99 -0.94 8.86
C PHE A 92 -11.78 -0.53 7.40
N MET A 93 -12.88 -0.25 6.71
CA MET A 93 -12.87 0.16 5.31
C MET A 93 -13.81 1.35 5.07
N ARG A 94 -13.52 2.11 4.02
CA ARG A 94 -14.34 3.25 3.61
C ARG A 94 -15.61 2.73 2.93
N MET A 95 -16.77 3.11 3.45
CA MET A 95 -18.04 2.74 2.86
C MET A 95 -18.37 3.62 1.64
N LYS A 96 -18.99 3.02 0.60
CA LYS A 96 -19.47 3.76 -0.59
C LYS A 96 -20.54 4.77 -0.19
N GLU A 97 -21.41 4.43 0.76
CA GLU A 97 -22.46 5.30 1.30
C GLU A 97 -21.94 6.08 2.51
N ASP A 98 -21.11 7.07 2.27
CA ASP A 98 -20.71 8.04 3.28
C ASP A 98 -21.61 9.29 3.15
N ALA A 99 -22.77 9.26 3.81
CA ALA A 99 -23.74 10.35 3.78
C ALA A 99 -23.15 11.68 4.29
N MET A 100 -22.12 11.65 5.11
CA MET A 100 -21.44 12.82 5.65
C MET A 100 -20.28 13.28 4.75
N ASN A 101 -19.89 12.47 3.77
CA ASN A 101 -18.77 12.71 2.86
C ASN A 101 -17.47 13.13 3.55
N ASN A 102 -17.24 12.58 4.75
CA ASN A 102 -16.09 12.90 5.62
C ASN A 102 -15.00 11.82 5.62
N GLY A 103 -15.13 10.79 4.77
CA GLY A 103 -14.19 9.68 4.67
C GLY A 103 -14.26 8.69 5.84
N GLN A 104 -15.39 8.61 6.53
CA GLN A 104 -15.57 7.74 7.67
C GLN A 104 -15.34 6.26 7.28
N THR A 105 -14.52 5.58 8.07
CA THR A 105 -14.31 4.13 7.96
C THR A 105 -15.22 3.40 8.95
N LYS A 106 -15.72 2.23 8.53
CA LYS A 106 -16.52 1.31 9.37
C LYS A 106 -15.97 -0.10 9.26
N PRO A 107 -16.13 -0.94 10.30
CA PRO A 107 -15.83 -2.35 10.19
C PRO A 107 -16.72 -2.99 9.11
N GLY A 108 -16.14 -3.79 8.26
CA GLY A 108 -16.86 -4.46 7.18
C GLY A 108 -16.03 -5.52 6.49
N TYR A 109 -16.66 -6.15 5.51
CA TYR A 109 -16.09 -7.18 4.66
C TYR A 109 -16.20 -6.74 3.20
N ASN A 110 -15.21 -7.08 2.40
CA ASN A 110 -15.27 -6.90 0.96
C ASN A 110 -15.80 -8.19 0.33
N VAL A 111 -17.05 -8.16 -0.12
CA VAL A 111 -17.72 -9.30 -0.73
C VAL A 111 -17.59 -9.21 -2.24
N GLN A 112 -16.96 -10.20 -2.85
CA GLN A 112 -16.79 -10.32 -4.30
C GLN A 112 -17.79 -11.33 -4.85
N ILE A 113 -18.43 -10.99 -5.96
CA ILE A 113 -19.44 -11.84 -6.62
C ILE A 113 -19.18 -11.85 -8.13
N ALA A 114 -19.05 -13.03 -8.71
CA ALA A 114 -19.07 -13.20 -10.17
C ALA A 114 -20.42 -13.70 -10.63
N THR A 115 -20.87 -13.19 -11.76
CA THR A 115 -22.14 -13.60 -12.36
C THR A 115 -21.95 -13.91 -13.85
N GLU A 116 -22.67 -14.90 -14.34
CA GLU A 116 -22.77 -15.20 -15.76
C GLU A 116 -24.23 -15.57 -16.08
N ASN A 117 -24.78 -14.98 -17.14
CA ASN A 117 -26.17 -15.22 -17.56
C ASN A 117 -27.20 -15.08 -16.42
N GLN A 118 -27.01 -14.10 -15.51
CA GLN A 118 -27.83 -13.84 -14.33
C GLN A 118 -27.68 -14.86 -13.18
N PHE A 119 -26.79 -15.84 -13.29
CA PHE A 119 -26.48 -16.78 -12.22
C PHE A 119 -25.19 -16.33 -11.50
N ILE A 120 -25.16 -16.51 -10.17
CA ILE A 120 -23.94 -16.34 -9.39
C ILE A 120 -23.06 -17.57 -9.66
N THR A 121 -21.89 -17.33 -10.27
CA THR A 121 -20.93 -18.38 -10.58
C THR A 121 -19.84 -18.51 -9.54
N ASN A 122 -19.47 -17.41 -8.89
CA ASN A 122 -18.52 -17.44 -7.78
C ASN A 122 -18.84 -16.34 -6.76
N TYR A 123 -18.49 -16.57 -5.51
CA TYR A 123 -18.49 -15.56 -4.45
C TYR A 123 -17.38 -15.84 -3.47
N ASP A 124 -16.84 -14.78 -2.88
CA ASP A 124 -15.85 -14.88 -1.80
C ASP A 124 -15.88 -13.63 -0.93
N ILE A 125 -15.30 -13.73 0.26
CA ILE A 125 -15.26 -12.66 1.27
C ILE A 125 -13.81 -12.35 1.60
N PHE A 126 -13.44 -11.08 1.43
CA PHE A 126 -12.08 -10.62 1.65
C PHE A 126 -12.03 -9.58 2.77
N TRP A 127 -10.92 -9.56 3.48
CA TRP A 127 -10.63 -8.54 4.48
C TRP A 127 -9.93 -7.31 3.88
N GLN A 128 -9.41 -7.41 2.64
CA GLN A 128 -8.78 -6.32 1.94
C GLN A 128 -9.80 -5.25 1.53
N PRO A 129 -9.60 -3.98 1.91
CA PRO A 129 -10.55 -2.91 1.58
C PRO A 129 -10.58 -2.54 0.10
N ALA A 130 -9.48 -2.80 -0.63
CA ALA A 130 -9.31 -2.42 -2.03
C ALA A 130 -9.59 -3.62 -2.96
N ASP A 131 -10.41 -3.40 -3.97
CA ASP A 131 -10.78 -4.42 -4.96
C ASP A 131 -9.57 -4.92 -5.77
N GLN A 132 -8.56 -4.08 -5.96
CA GLN A 132 -7.32 -4.47 -6.65
C GLN A 132 -6.65 -5.71 -6.05
N ALA A 133 -6.68 -5.84 -4.72
CA ALA A 133 -6.06 -6.94 -4.00
C ALA A 133 -6.88 -8.23 -4.03
N THR A 134 -8.15 -8.16 -4.44
CA THR A 134 -9.09 -9.29 -4.34
C THR A 134 -9.27 -10.05 -5.65
N LEU A 135 -8.89 -9.48 -6.80
CA LEU A 135 -9.16 -10.09 -8.11
C LEU A 135 -8.44 -11.43 -8.27
N ILE A 136 -7.15 -11.47 -8.03
CA ILE A 136 -6.34 -12.68 -8.20
C ILE A 136 -6.83 -13.81 -7.30
N PRO A 137 -6.91 -13.64 -5.96
CA PRO A 137 -7.39 -14.70 -5.09
C PRO A 137 -8.84 -15.10 -5.38
N PHE A 138 -9.68 -14.18 -5.89
CA PHE A 138 -11.04 -14.49 -6.30
C PHE A 138 -11.07 -15.36 -7.57
N LEU A 139 -10.19 -15.13 -8.52
CA LEU A 139 -10.05 -15.96 -9.72
C LEU A 139 -9.42 -17.32 -9.40
N ASP A 140 -8.48 -17.37 -8.46
CA ASP A 140 -7.91 -18.64 -7.97
C ASP A 140 -9.00 -19.49 -7.27
N SER A 141 -9.89 -18.87 -6.50
CA SER A 141 -11.03 -19.57 -5.89
C SER A 141 -12.03 -20.10 -6.94
N PHE A 142 -12.21 -19.35 -8.04
CA PHE A 142 -13.02 -19.80 -9.18
C PHE A 142 -12.38 -21.02 -9.85
N GLU A 143 -11.08 -20.97 -10.13
CA GLU A 143 -10.36 -22.09 -10.74
C GLU A 143 -10.39 -23.34 -9.84
N MET A 144 -10.20 -23.18 -8.55
CA MET A 144 -10.32 -24.28 -7.58
C MET A 144 -11.70 -24.94 -7.62
N ARG A 145 -12.77 -24.14 -7.79
CA ARG A 145 -14.15 -24.62 -7.82
C ARG A 145 -14.53 -25.34 -9.10
N TYR A 146 -14.02 -24.85 -10.25
CA TYR A 146 -14.44 -25.35 -11.57
C TYR A 146 -13.36 -26.12 -12.33
N GLY A 147 -12.12 -26.19 -11.81
CA GLY A 147 -10.97 -26.82 -12.47
C GLY A 147 -10.53 -26.12 -13.76
N ARG A 148 -10.97 -24.90 -13.98
CA ARG A 148 -10.62 -24.07 -15.15
C ARG A 148 -10.86 -22.60 -14.88
N GLN A 149 -10.15 -21.74 -15.59
CA GLN A 149 -10.38 -20.29 -15.59
C GLN A 149 -11.47 -19.87 -16.57
N SER A 150 -11.98 -18.67 -16.38
CA SER A 150 -12.85 -17.97 -17.33
C SER A 150 -12.08 -17.59 -18.60
N VAL A 151 -12.73 -17.62 -19.76
CA VAL A 151 -12.15 -17.14 -21.03
C VAL A 151 -12.00 -15.63 -21.05
N ALA A 152 -12.94 -14.93 -20.43
CA ALA A 152 -12.97 -13.48 -20.34
C ALA A 152 -13.63 -13.02 -19.05
N ILE A 153 -13.23 -11.87 -18.55
CA ILE A 153 -13.86 -11.22 -17.41
C ILE A 153 -14.22 -9.77 -17.73
N CYS A 154 -15.33 -9.32 -17.16
CA CYS A 154 -15.70 -7.92 -17.15
C CYS A 154 -15.76 -7.45 -15.68
N ALA A 155 -14.94 -6.45 -15.33
CA ALA A 155 -14.90 -5.89 -13.99
C ALA A 155 -14.80 -4.37 -14.03
N ASP A 156 -15.14 -3.72 -12.91
CA ASP A 156 -15.08 -2.26 -12.84
C ASP A 156 -13.64 -1.75 -12.71
N SER A 157 -13.48 -0.43 -12.75
CA SER A 157 -12.15 0.20 -12.69
C SER A 157 -11.45 0.04 -11.34
N GLY A 158 -12.15 -0.40 -10.30
CA GLY A 158 -11.58 -0.70 -9.00
C GLY A 158 -10.57 -1.83 -9.04
N TYR A 159 -10.70 -2.75 -10.01
CA TYR A 159 -9.79 -3.88 -10.22
C TYR A 159 -8.61 -3.55 -11.14
N GLY A 160 -8.59 -2.37 -11.77
CA GLY A 160 -7.59 -1.99 -12.78
C GLY A 160 -6.24 -1.70 -12.16
N SER A 161 -5.33 -2.67 -12.13
CA SER A 161 -3.93 -2.55 -11.74
C SER A 161 -3.02 -3.27 -12.71
N GLU A 162 -1.73 -2.89 -12.76
CA GLU A 162 -0.73 -3.55 -13.62
C GLU A 162 -0.64 -5.04 -13.29
N MET A 163 -0.52 -5.40 -12.03
CA MET A 163 -0.48 -6.77 -11.54
C MET A 163 -1.70 -7.59 -12.01
N ASN A 164 -2.90 -7.03 -11.89
CA ASN A 164 -4.12 -7.72 -12.31
C ASN A 164 -4.17 -7.93 -13.83
N TYR A 165 -3.76 -6.94 -14.62
CA TYR A 165 -3.69 -7.11 -16.07
C TYR A 165 -2.65 -8.15 -16.47
N GLU A 166 -1.48 -8.16 -15.85
CA GLU A 166 -0.45 -9.17 -16.10
C GLU A 166 -0.92 -10.57 -15.75
N TYR A 167 -1.60 -10.73 -14.62
CA TYR A 167 -2.21 -12.01 -14.24
C TYR A 167 -3.23 -12.48 -15.28
N LEU A 168 -4.14 -11.60 -15.70
CA LEU A 168 -5.17 -11.93 -16.68
C LEU A 168 -4.57 -12.33 -18.04
N VAL A 169 -3.67 -11.52 -18.58
CA VAL A 169 -3.00 -11.78 -19.86
C VAL A 169 -2.14 -13.05 -19.76
N GLY A 170 -1.39 -13.22 -18.67
CA GLY A 170 -0.54 -14.37 -18.43
C GLY A 170 -1.30 -15.70 -18.35
N ASN A 171 -2.56 -15.67 -17.87
CA ASN A 171 -3.45 -16.84 -17.80
C ASN A 171 -4.37 -16.96 -19.02
N GLY A 172 -4.19 -16.14 -20.06
CA GLY A 172 -4.99 -16.19 -21.29
C GLY A 172 -6.44 -15.73 -21.11
N ILE A 173 -6.73 -14.95 -20.06
CA ILE A 173 -8.06 -14.40 -19.78
C ILE A 173 -8.18 -13.03 -20.46
N LEU A 174 -9.20 -12.84 -21.28
CA LEU A 174 -9.47 -11.54 -21.92
C LEU A 174 -9.96 -10.51 -20.89
N PRO A 175 -9.23 -9.40 -20.65
CA PRO A 175 -9.56 -8.44 -19.60
C PRO A 175 -10.47 -7.32 -20.13
N TYR A 176 -11.74 -7.36 -19.84
CA TYR A 176 -12.63 -6.20 -20.02
C TYR A 176 -12.70 -5.39 -18.72
N VAL A 177 -11.55 -4.89 -18.26
CA VAL A 177 -11.37 -4.15 -17.01
C VAL A 177 -10.89 -2.74 -17.33
N LYS A 178 -11.66 -1.73 -16.93
CA LYS A 178 -11.26 -0.34 -17.12
C LYS A 178 -10.16 0.03 -16.12
N TYR A 179 -9.17 0.78 -16.57
CA TYR A 179 -8.19 1.37 -15.65
C TYR A 179 -8.76 2.59 -14.91
N ASN A 180 -8.22 2.90 -13.74
CA ASN A 180 -8.75 3.91 -12.81
C ASN A 180 -8.94 5.31 -13.42
N MET A 181 -8.13 5.68 -14.40
CA MET A 181 -8.18 7.01 -15.04
C MET A 181 -9.01 7.04 -16.32
N PHE A 182 -9.59 5.91 -16.77
CA PHE A 182 -10.29 5.79 -18.05
C PHE A 182 -11.32 6.90 -18.29
N HIS A 183 -12.26 7.09 -17.37
CA HIS A 183 -13.29 8.14 -17.52
C HIS A 183 -12.72 9.56 -17.44
N LYS A 184 -11.69 9.78 -16.62
CA LYS A 184 -11.03 11.07 -16.48
C LYS A 184 -10.26 11.45 -17.73
N GLU A 185 -9.57 10.50 -18.35
CA GLU A 185 -8.83 10.68 -19.61
C GLU A 185 -9.77 11.00 -20.79
N MET A 186 -11.03 10.56 -20.72
CA MET A 186 -12.04 10.89 -21.75
C MET A 186 -12.56 12.33 -21.64
N THR A 187 -12.31 13.06 -20.55
CA THR A 187 -12.77 14.42 -20.38
C THR A 187 -12.01 15.40 -21.28
N ARG A 188 -12.68 16.49 -21.73
CA ARG A 188 -12.05 17.53 -22.55
C ARG A 188 -10.84 18.16 -21.89
N SER A 189 -10.87 18.35 -20.60
CA SER A 189 -9.78 18.97 -19.84
C SER A 189 -8.50 18.15 -19.89
N VAL A 190 -8.59 16.82 -19.90
CA VAL A 190 -7.42 15.91 -20.00
C VAL A 190 -7.04 15.75 -21.46
N LYS A 191 -7.98 15.48 -22.38
CA LYS A 191 -7.69 15.31 -23.81
C LYS A 191 -7.00 16.51 -24.44
N ASN A 192 -7.43 17.72 -24.06
CA ASN A 192 -6.89 18.96 -24.64
C ASN A 192 -5.69 19.53 -23.85
N ASN A 193 -5.24 18.86 -22.82
CA ASN A 193 -4.09 19.32 -22.03
C ASN A 193 -2.76 18.88 -22.67
N PRO A 194 -2.05 19.77 -23.39
CA PRO A 194 -0.83 19.40 -24.10
C PRO A 194 0.36 19.11 -23.16
N TYR A 195 0.18 19.39 -21.87
CA TYR A 195 1.22 19.23 -20.87
C TYR A 195 1.24 17.85 -20.22
N LEU A 196 0.26 16.99 -20.47
CA LEU A 196 0.26 15.61 -19.95
C LEU A 196 1.16 14.73 -20.83
N ALA A 197 1.91 13.84 -20.19
CA ALA A 197 2.79 12.90 -20.91
C ALA A 197 2.02 12.06 -21.93
N SER A 198 0.77 11.65 -21.61
CA SER A 198 -0.12 10.91 -22.53
C SER A 198 -0.49 11.67 -23.80
N ASN A 199 -0.42 13.01 -23.79
CA ASN A 199 -0.77 13.87 -24.93
C ASN A 199 0.47 14.43 -25.65
N MET A 200 1.67 14.13 -25.18
CA MET A 200 2.90 14.50 -25.84
C MET A 200 3.26 13.50 -26.94
N HIS A 201 3.90 13.97 -27.97
CA HIS A 201 4.44 13.07 -28.99
C HIS A 201 5.59 12.26 -28.39
N TYR A 202 5.49 10.93 -28.48
CA TYR A 202 6.52 9.98 -28.12
C TYR A 202 7.17 9.38 -29.38
N ASN A 203 8.47 9.53 -29.51
CA ASN A 203 9.25 8.85 -30.53
C ASN A 203 9.76 7.52 -29.94
N LYS A 204 9.17 6.40 -30.42
CA LYS A 204 9.48 5.07 -29.90
C LYS A 204 10.87 4.58 -30.36
N ASP A 205 11.34 5.02 -31.51
CA ASP A 205 12.61 4.54 -32.09
C ASP A 205 13.83 5.13 -31.39
N GLU A 206 13.74 6.41 -31.01
CA GLU A 206 14.81 7.13 -30.32
C GLU A 206 14.52 7.34 -28.82
N ASP A 207 13.42 6.82 -28.31
CA ASP A 207 13.00 6.84 -26.89
C ASP A 207 13.03 8.24 -26.26
N TYR A 208 12.25 9.18 -26.79
CA TYR A 208 12.08 10.52 -26.22
C TYR A 208 10.67 11.07 -26.42
N TYR A 209 10.30 12.01 -25.57
CA TYR A 209 9.07 12.78 -25.69
C TYR A 209 9.35 14.19 -26.24
N ILE A 210 8.36 14.80 -26.91
CA ILE A 210 8.42 16.19 -27.37
C ILE A 210 7.45 17.04 -26.56
N CYS A 211 7.96 18.06 -25.85
CA CYS A 211 7.10 19.00 -25.13
C CYS A 211 6.36 19.96 -26.08
N PRO A 212 5.30 20.67 -25.63
CA PRO A 212 4.55 21.62 -26.47
C PRO A 212 5.39 22.75 -27.09
N MET A 213 6.59 23.01 -26.57
CA MET A 213 7.55 23.96 -27.15
C MET A 213 8.57 23.33 -28.11
N GLY A 214 8.38 22.06 -28.49
CA GLY A 214 9.26 21.36 -29.40
C GLY A 214 10.59 20.87 -28.78
N GLN A 215 10.78 20.97 -27.46
CA GLN A 215 11.99 20.47 -26.83
C GLN A 215 11.85 18.97 -26.54
N ARG A 216 12.91 18.20 -26.78
CA ARG A 216 13.00 16.80 -26.41
C ARG A 216 13.12 16.63 -24.89
N LEU A 217 12.41 15.68 -24.35
CA LEU A 217 12.60 15.11 -23.04
C LEU A 217 13.30 13.77 -23.25
N GLU A 218 14.57 13.73 -22.94
CA GLU A 218 15.42 12.55 -23.13
C GLU A 218 15.23 11.58 -21.97
N TYR A 219 15.34 10.29 -22.24
CA TYR A 219 15.39 9.26 -21.22
C TYR A 219 16.59 9.47 -20.29
N VAL A 220 16.36 9.46 -18.98
CA VAL A 220 17.42 9.70 -17.98
C VAL A 220 17.53 8.57 -16.95
N GLY A 221 16.66 7.59 -16.99
CA GLY A 221 16.68 6.45 -16.08
C GLY A 221 15.30 5.96 -15.72
N GLU A 222 15.25 5.07 -14.73
CA GLU A 222 14.03 4.45 -14.23
C GLU A 222 13.85 4.68 -12.74
N THR A 223 12.62 4.58 -12.29
CA THR A 223 12.27 4.48 -10.87
C THR A 223 11.37 3.28 -10.65
N HIS A 224 11.57 2.62 -9.53
CA HIS A 224 10.76 1.48 -9.11
C HIS A 224 9.92 1.90 -7.92
N GLU A 225 8.63 1.64 -8.01
CA GLU A 225 7.68 1.85 -6.91
C GLU A 225 7.14 0.50 -6.48
N THR A 226 7.24 0.19 -5.20
CA THR A 226 6.63 -1.01 -4.64
C THR A 226 5.28 -0.63 -4.04
N SER A 227 4.23 -1.29 -4.49
CA SER A 227 2.88 -1.13 -3.91
C SER A 227 2.80 -1.74 -2.51
N ASP A 228 1.74 -1.41 -1.77
CA ASP A 228 1.45 -2.03 -0.46
C ASP A 228 1.21 -3.55 -0.57
N LEU A 229 0.94 -4.04 -1.78
CA LEU A 229 0.75 -5.48 -2.09
C LEU A 229 2.07 -6.18 -2.45
N GLY A 230 3.20 -5.46 -2.45
CA GLY A 230 4.53 -6.00 -2.80
C GLY A 230 4.82 -6.02 -4.29
N ASP A 231 3.91 -5.54 -5.13
CA ASP A 231 4.10 -5.45 -6.57
C ASP A 231 5.05 -4.30 -6.94
N VAL A 232 5.97 -4.56 -7.86
CA VAL A 232 7.00 -3.60 -8.28
C VAL A 232 6.67 -3.06 -9.66
N SER A 233 6.29 -1.78 -9.72
CA SER A 233 6.02 -1.03 -10.95
C SER A 233 7.23 -0.23 -11.37
N THR A 234 7.61 -0.33 -12.64
CA THR A 234 8.75 0.41 -13.22
C THR A 234 8.26 1.56 -14.08
N LYS A 235 8.78 2.76 -13.81
CA LYS A 235 8.48 3.97 -14.58
C LYS A 235 9.75 4.51 -15.21
N SER A 236 9.73 4.69 -16.52
CA SER A 236 10.79 5.40 -17.26
C SER A 236 10.69 6.91 -17.02
N ILE A 237 11.84 7.53 -16.79
CA ILE A 237 11.95 8.95 -16.49
C ILE A 237 12.51 9.69 -17.72
N TYR A 238 11.78 10.71 -18.16
CA TYR A 238 12.22 11.57 -19.26
C TYR A 238 12.37 13.01 -18.77
N GLN A 239 13.43 13.67 -19.16
CA GLN A 239 13.78 15.00 -18.66
C GLN A 239 14.10 15.97 -19.78
N ALA A 240 13.52 17.18 -19.71
CA ALA A 240 13.85 18.28 -20.59
C ALA A 240 15.23 18.86 -20.25
N LYS A 241 15.99 19.28 -21.26
CA LYS A 241 17.32 19.84 -21.09
C LYS A 241 17.31 21.16 -20.28
N ASN A 242 16.40 22.07 -20.62
CA ASN A 242 16.28 23.35 -19.91
C ASN A 242 14.93 24.02 -20.15
N CYS A 243 14.21 24.34 -19.08
CA CYS A 243 12.93 25.05 -19.11
C CYS A 243 13.03 26.48 -18.56
N LYS A 244 14.25 27.02 -18.35
CA LYS A 244 14.43 28.39 -17.89
C LYS A 244 14.06 29.35 -19.02
N GLY A 245 13.21 30.35 -18.73
CA GLY A 245 12.73 31.31 -19.73
C GLY A 245 11.66 30.77 -20.68
N CYS A 246 11.18 29.55 -20.51
CA CYS A 246 10.09 29.02 -21.32
C CYS A 246 8.77 29.77 -21.03
N PRO A 247 8.07 30.31 -22.06
CA PRO A 247 6.84 31.08 -21.86
C PRO A 247 5.69 30.22 -21.31
N LEU A 248 5.67 28.91 -21.59
CA LEU A 248 4.65 28.00 -21.13
C LEU A 248 4.94 27.41 -19.74
N ARG A 249 6.05 27.79 -19.10
CA ARG A 249 6.48 27.16 -17.87
C ARG A 249 5.43 27.19 -16.75
N GLY A 250 4.74 28.31 -16.55
CA GLY A 250 3.76 28.47 -15.48
C GLY A 250 2.56 27.52 -15.57
N GLU A 251 2.18 27.15 -16.79
CA GLU A 251 1.09 26.20 -17.06
C GLU A 251 1.59 24.75 -17.13
N CYS A 252 2.77 24.56 -17.71
CA CYS A 252 3.34 23.26 -18.01
C CYS A 252 3.92 22.55 -16.78
N TYR A 253 4.61 23.30 -15.91
CA TYR A 253 5.34 22.71 -14.79
C TYR A 253 5.52 23.70 -13.64
N LYS A 254 4.94 23.41 -12.50
CA LYS A 254 4.96 24.26 -11.29
C LYS A 254 6.11 23.97 -10.33
N GLY A 255 6.94 22.97 -10.61
CA GLY A 255 8.08 22.60 -9.76
C GLY A 255 9.21 23.65 -9.78
N LYS A 256 10.08 23.63 -8.77
CA LYS A 256 11.20 24.56 -8.61
C LYS A 256 12.35 24.29 -9.59
N SER A 257 12.51 23.07 -10.10
CA SER A 257 13.57 22.68 -11.04
C SER A 257 13.48 23.46 -12.36
N HIS A 258 14.60 23.73 -13.00
CA HIS A 258 14.66 24.30 -14.37
C HIS A 258 14.57 23.22 -15.46
N GLN A 259 14.35 21.98 -15.10
CA GLN A 259 14.21 20.84 -16.00
C GLN A 259 12.91 20.13 -15.66
N ARG A 260 11.98 20.09 -16.62
CA ARG A 260 10.76 19.31 -16.45
C ARG A 260 11.10 17.82 -16.54
N ARG A 261 10.57 17.05 -15.62
CA ARG A 261 10.62 15.59 -15.60
C ARG A 261 9.21 15.03 -15.76
N ILE A 262 9.06 13.98 -16.54
CA ILE A 262 7.85 13.15 -16.63
C ILE A 262 8.22 11.71 -16.33
N GLU A 263 7.30 10.97 -15.75
CA GLU A 263 7.41 9.54 -15.43
C GLU A 263 6.32 8.80 -16.20
N VAL A 264 6.72 7.75 -16.91
CA VAL A 264 5.82 6.99 -17.77
C VAL A 264 6.01 5.50 -17.50
N ASN A 265 4.92 4.81 -17.17
CA ASN A 265 4.89 3.37 -17.11
C ASN A 265 4.44 2.82 -18.47
N HIS A 266 5.40 2.45 -19.31
CA HIS A 266 5.12 1.92 -20.64
C HIS A 266 4.42 0.56 -20.58
N ARG A 267 4.82 -0.31 -19.65
CA ARG A 267 4.23 -1.63 -19.45
C ARG A 267 2.75 -1.55 -19.12
N ASN A 268 2.40 -0.73 -18.14
CA ASN A 268 1.01 -0.52 -17.77
C ASN A 268 0.18 0.09 -18.95
N ASN A 269 0.79 0.98 -19.74
CA ASN A 269 0.12 1.55 -20.92
C ASN A 269 -0.16 0.50 -22.02
N GLU A 270 0.74 -0.47 -22.21
CA GLU A 270 0.55 -1.59 -23.14
C GLU A 270 -0.56 -2.55 -22.68
N LEU A 271 -0.64 -2.81 -21.37
CA LEU A 271 -1.62 -3.72 -20.78
C LEU A 271 -3.06 -3.15 -20.74
N ARG A 272 -3.22 -1.84 -20.88
CA ARG A 272 -4.52 -1.14 -20.84
C ARG A 272 -5.31 -1.15 -22.15
N VAL A 273 -4.85 -1.89 -23.15
CA VAL A 273 -5.44 -1.89 -24.51
C VAL A 273 -6.78 -2.61 -24.57
#